data_f1c20c28e312e9c711adfa557ba2b1c6
#
_entry.id   f1c20c28e312e9c711adfa557ba2b1c6
#
_cell.length_a   1.000
_cell.length_b   1.000
_cell.length_c   1.000
_cell.angle_alpha   90.00
_cell.angle_beta   90.00
_cell.angle_gamma   90.00
#
_symmetry.space_group_name_H-M   'P 1'
#
loop_
_entity.id
_entity.type
_entity.pdbx_description
1 polymer ?
#
loop_
_entity_poly.entity_id
_entity_poly.type
_entity_poly.pdbx_seq_one_letter_code
_entity_poly.pdbx_strand_id
1 'polypeptide(L)'
;MTTHDTPLKGRICLVAGATRGAGRAIAVQLGTAGATVYVTGRTTRGEPSEVGRTTETIEETAELVTAAGGEGIAVPTDHLEPERVRALVDREHGRLDVLVNDLWGGEHLIGSAFGRKSWELDLADGLRMLELGVRTHAVTSHLAVPLLIRNPGGLLVEVTDGTAAYNGTRFRENLYYDLAKNAPIRMAFGLAKELAEYGGTAVAVTPGWLRSEQMLASFGVTEENWRDALGKAPDFGISESPVYVGRAVAALAADPDRHRWTGRSLSSGHLAAEYGFTDADGSRPDCWGFLVAKETGTPAVADHR
;
A
#
# COMPACT_ATOMS: atom_id res chain seq x y z
N MET A 1 7.46 -7.35 -32.07
CA MET A 1 8.00 -7.23 -30.72
C MET A 1 7.71 -5.82 -30.25
N THR A 2 6.67 -5.63 -29.48
CA THR A 2 6.38 -4.36 -28.81
C THR A 2 7.47 -4.13 -27.77
N THR A 3 8.24 -3.07 -27.91
CA THR A 3 9.14 -2.60 -26.84
C THR A 3 8.27 -2.34 -25.62
N HIS A 4 8.35 -3.19 -24.59
CA HIS A 4 7.74 -2.88 -23.31
C HIS A 4 8.39 -1.58 -22.83
N ASP A 5 7.56 -0.55 -22.69
CA ASP A 5 7.98 0.71 -22.10
C ASP A 5 8.39 0.43 -20.64
N THR A 6 9.67 0.65 -20.31
CA THR A 6 10.22 0.42 -18.97
C THR A 6 10.62 1.75 -18.31
N PRO A 7 9.62 2.60 -17.95
CA PRO A 7 9.87 3.98 -17.52
C PRO A 7 10.66 4.07 -16.21
N LEU A 8 10.73 2.98 -15.43
CA LEU A 8 11.49 2.92 -14.18
C LEU A 8 12.81 2.17 -14.29
N LYS A 9 13.28 1.89 -15.51
CA LYS A 9 14.58 1.23 -15.71
C LYS A 9 15.70 2.04 -15.04
N GLY A 10 16.50 1.35 -14.21
CA GLY A 10 17.58 1.95 -13.44
C GLY A 10 17.12 2.75 -12.21
N ARG A 11 15.82 2.71 -11.87
CA ARG A 11 15.31 3.24 -10.60
C ARG A 11 15.38 2.17 -9.52
N ILE A 12 15.71 2.60 -8.31
CA ILE A 12 15.76 1.77 -7.10
C ILE A 12 14.56 2.10 -6.25
N CYS A 13 13.74 1.08 -5.98
CA CYS A 13 12.51 1.18 -5.20
C CYS A 13 12.63 0.31 -3.95
N LEU A 14 12.19 0.82 -2.82
CA LEU A 14 12.00 0.07 -1.58
C LEU A 14 10.51 -0.03 -1.28
N VAL A 15 9.99 -1.25 -1.19
CA VAL A 15 8.60 -1.51 -0.76
C VAL A 15 8.63 -2.20 0.59
N ALA A 16 8.29 -1.45 1.63
CA ALA A 16 8.18 -1.92 2.99
C ALA A 16 6.78 -2.52 3.21
N GLY A 17 6.74 -3.80 3.62
CA GLY A 17 5.48 -4.55 3.77
C GLY A 17 5.04 -5.29 2.50
N ALA A 18 5.98 -5.74 1.68
CA ALA A 18 5.70 -6.33 0.36
C ALA A 18 5.48 -7.85 0.36
N THR A 19 5.07 -8.44 1.48
CA THR A 19 4.85 -9.89 1.58
C THR A 19 3.63 -10.35 0.77
N ARG A 20 2.51 -9.59 0.82
CA ARG A 20 1.20 -9.91 0.22
C ARG A 20 0.39 -8.65 -0.07
N GLY A 21 -0.81 -8.81 -0.59
CA GLY A 21 -1.78 -7.73 -0.78
C GLY A 21 -1.27 -6.57 -1.62
N ALA A 22 -1.53 -5.34 -1.16
CA ALA A 22 -1.13 -4.12 -1.85
C ALA A 22 0.38 -4.03 -2.04
N GLY A 23 1.18 -4.26 -1.00
CA GLY A 23 2.63 -4.16 -1.06
C GLY A 23 3.27 -5.12 -2.07
N ARG A 24 2.81 -6.39 -2.11
CA ARG A 24 3.23 -7.36 -3.13
C ARG A 24 2.91 -6.82 -4.54
N ALA A 25 1.68 -6.40 -4.77
CA ALA A 25 1.26 -5.94 -6.09
C ALA A 25 1.99 -4.65 -6.51
N ILE A 26 2.21 -3.71 -5.58
CA ILE A 26 3.01 -2.51 -5.83
C ILE A 26 4.43 -2.89 -6.25
N ALA A 27 5.08 -3.81 -5.52
CA ALA A 27 6.42 -4.28 -5.86
C ALA A 27 6.47 -4.89 -7.27
N VAL A 28 5.52 -5.77 -7.60
CA VAL A 28 5.42 -6.42 -8.92
C VAL A 28 5.18 -5.39 -10.04
N GLN A 29 4.30 -4.40 -9.84
CA GLN A 29 4.02 -3.39 -10.86
C GLN A 29 5.19 -2.41 -11.06
N LEU A 30 5.94 -2.07 -10.01
CA LEU A 30 7.22 -1.34 -10.15
C LEU A 30 8.26 -2.16 -10.95
N GLY A 31 8.32 -3.49 -10.71
CA GLY A 31 9.14 -4.41 -11.49
C GLY A 31 8.71 -4.49 -12.96
N THR A 32 7.41 -4.55 -13.23
CA THR A 32 6.86 -4.51 -14.61
C THR A 32 7.29 -3.22 -15.34
N ALA A 33 7.43 -2.11 -14.62
CA ALA A 33 7.96 -0.86 -15.14
C ALA A 33 9.50 -0.82 -15.25
N GLY A 34 10.20 -1.90 -14.90
CA GLY A 34 11.66 -2.07 -15.10
C GLY A 34 12.53 -1.67 -13.90
N ALA A 35 11.94 -1.43 -12.72
CA ALA A 35 12.70 -1.06 -11.53
C ALA A 35 13.47 -2.23 -10.89
N THR A 36 14.55 -1.91 -10.17
CA THR A 36 15.09 -2.77 -9.10
C THR A 36 14.26 -2.52 -7.84
N VAL A 37 13.68 -3.57 -7.26
CA VAL A 37 12.74 -3.46 -6.14
C VAL A 37 13.24 -4.27 -4.94
N TYR A 38 13.55 -3.58 -3.86
CA TYR A 38 13.79 -4.19 -2.56
C TYR A 38 12.43 -4.51 -1.91
N VAL A 39 12.21 -5.80 -1.73
CA VAL A 39 10.97 -6.38 -1.19
C VAL A 39 11.21 -6.72 0.27
N THR A 40 10.57 -6.02 1.19
CA THR A 40 10.83 -6.20 2.61
C THR A 40 9.59 -6.59 3.42
N GLY A 41 9.82 -7.31 4.49
CA GLY A 41 8.80 -7.81 5.39
C GLY A 41 9.36 -8.85 6.34
N ARG A 42 8.54 -9.31 7.30
CA ARG A 42 8.94 -10.27 8.32
C ARG A 42 8.76 -11.72 7.87
N THR A 43 7.78 -11.97 6.99
CA THR A 43 7.43 -13.32 6.55
C THR A 43 8.35 -13.78 5.44
N THR A 44 9.11 -14.81 5.72
CA THR A 44 10.03 -15.48 4.80
C THR A 44 9.64 -16.96 4.65
N ARG A 45 10.31 -17.67 3.72
CA ARG A 45 10.15 -19.14 3.60
C ARG A 45 10.54 -19.88 4.88
N GLY A 46 11.43 -19.30 5.71
CA GLY A 46 11.89 -19.88 6.98
C GLY A 46 11.08 -19.43 8.20
N GLU A 47 10.38 -18.31 8.10
CA GLU A 47 9.66 -17.69 9.22
C GLU A 47 8.23 -17.31 8.80
N PRO A 48 7.19 -17.95 9.36
CA PRO A 48 5.80 -17.65 9.04
C PRO A 48 5.39 -16.28 9.59
N SER A 49 4.28 -15.75 9.08
CA SER A 49 3.66 -14.52 9.61
C SER A 49 3.12 -14.72 11.03
N GLU A 50 2.90 -13.62 11.77
CA GLU A 50 2.25 -13.63 13.10
C GLU A 50 0.86 -14.31 13.07
N VAL A 51 0.20 -14.33 11.92
CA VAL A 51 -1.11 -14.99 11.71
C VAL A 51 -0.99 -16.43 11.17
N GLY A 52 0.22 -17.00 11.18
CA GLY A 52 0.47 -18.38 10.75
C GLY A 52 0.38 -18.61 9.24
N ARG A 53 0.27 -17.58 8.40
CA ARG A 53 0.30 -17.72 6.94
C ARG A 53 1.74 -17.98 6.48
N THR A 54 1.89 -18.99 5.63
CA THR A 54 3.19 -19.44 5.12
C THR A 54 3.27 -19.44 3.60
N THR A 55 2.14 -19.16 2.93
CA THR A 55 2.04 -19.21 1.46
C THR A 55 2.61 -17.98 0.78
N GLU A 56 2.49 -16.80 1.43
CA GLU A 56 2.99 -15.56 0.88
C GLU A 56 4.28 -15.15 1.59
N THR A 57 5.37 -15.01 0.86
CA THR A 57 6.70 -14.62 1.38
C THR A 57 7.33 -13.49 0.59
N ILE A 58 8.32 -12.81 1.17
CA ILE A 58 9.06 -11.76 0.46
C ILE A 58 9.90 -12.33 -0.67
N GLU A 59 10.41 -13.55 -0.54
CA GLU A 59 11.18 -14.22 -1.60
C GLU A 59 10.31 -14.52 -2.80
N GLU A 60 9.08 -15.02 -2.58
CA GLU A 60 8.14 -15.23 -3.68
C GLU A 60 7.79 -13.90 -4.37
N THR A 61 7.57 -12.82 -3.61
CA THR A 61 7.31 -11.50 -4.18
C THR A 61 8.50 -11.01 -5.02
N ALA A 62 9.75 -11.21 -4.56
CA ALA A 62 10.94 -10.82 -5.32
C ALA A 62 11.09 -11.63 -6.62
N GLU A 63 10.74 -12.93 -6.60
CA GLU A 63 10.67 -13.76 -7.79
C GLU A 63 9.62 -13.26 -8.79
N LEU A 64 8.44 -12.87 -8.29
CA LEU A 64 7.37 -12.28 -9.13
C LEU A 64 7.81 -10.95 -9.76
N VAL A 65 8.51 -10.09 -9.01
CA VAL A 65 9.11 -8.84 -9.54
C VAL A 65 10.06 -9.15 -10.70
N THR A 66 10.93 -10.15 -10.51
CA THR A 66 11.91 -10.55 -11.54
C THR A 66 11.22 -11.16 -12.75
N ALA A 67 10.22 -12.01 -12.55
CA ALA A 67 9.41 -12.58 -13.63
C ALA A 67 8.64 -11.53 -14.42
N ALA A 68 8.28 -10.40 -13.78
CA ALA A 68 7.59 -9.27 -14.42
C ALA A 68 8.53 -8.36 -15.24
N GLY A 69 9.86 -8.57 -15.20
CA GLY A 69 10.84 -7.83 -16.01
C GLY A 69 11.68 -6.81 -15.24
N GLY A 70 11.51 -6.69 -13.92
CA GLY A 70 12.36 -5.92 -13.02
C GLY A 70 13.48 -6.76 -12.40
N GLU A 71 14.04 -6.27 -11.31
CA GLU A 71 14.97 -7.00 -10.45
C GLU A 71 14.41 -7.00 -9.01
N GLY A 72 13.98 -8.15 -8.52
CA GLY A 72 13.45 -8.32 -7.18
C GLY A 72 14.51 -8.77 -6.18
N ILE A 73 14.65 -8.06 -5.06
CA ILE A 73 15.61 -8.36 -4.01
C ILE A 73 14.87 -8.50 -2.68
N ALA A 74 14.75 -9.71 -2.15
CA ALA A 74 14.12 -9.96 -0.86
C ALA A 74 15.08 -9.65 0.29
N VAL A 75 14.64 -8.83 1.25
CA VAL A 75 15.41 -8.50 2.44
C VAL A 75 14.53 -8.65 3.70
N PRO A 76 14.73 -9.70 4.50
CA PRO A 76 13.99 -9.88 5.75
C PRO A 76 14.19 -8.69 6.69
N THR A 77 13.11 -7.98 7.00
CA THR A 77 13.18 -6.76 7.80
C THR A 77 11.96 -6.64 8.70
N ASP A 78 12.18 -6.55 10.00
CA ASP A 78 11.18 -6.05 10.93
C ASP A 78 11.32 -4.52 11.05
N HIS A 79 10.33 -3.80 10.53
CA HIS A 79 10.32 -2.35 10.53
C HIS A 79 10.03 -1.72 11.91
N LEU A 80 9.78 -2.51 12.94
CA LEU A 80 9.77 -2.08 14.34
C LEU A 80 11.17 -2.01 14.95
N GLU A 81 12.17 -2.65 14.32
CA GLU A 81 13.55 -2.71 14.78
C GLU A 81 14.42 -1.71 13.98
N PRO A 82 14.76 -0.53 14.52
CA PRO A 82 15.51 0.50 13.79
C PRO A 82 16.83 0.01 13.22
N GLU A 83 17.53 -0.88 13.91
CA GLU A 83 18.83 -1.41 13.46
C GLU A 83 18.68 -2.30 12.22
N ARG A 84 17.59 -3.06 12.10
CA ARG A 84 17.30 -3.84 10.88
C ARG A 84 16.98 -2.93 9.71
N VAL A 85 16.21 -1.86 9.95
CA VAL A 85 15.91 -0.88 8.90
C VAL A 85 17.17 -0.11 8.50
N ARG A 86 18.05 0.23 9.45
CA ARG A 86 19.37 0.83 9.15
C ARG A 86 20.22 -0.08 8.27
N ALA A 87 20.34 -1.35 8.64
CA ALA A 87 21.09 -2.34 7.86
C ALA A 87 20.51 -2.54 6.45
N LEU A 88 19.18 -2.42 6.28
CA LEU A 88 18.53 -2.43 4.98
C LEU A 88 18.96 -1.21 4.15
N VAL A 89 18.84 0.00 4.71
CA VAL A 89 19.18 1.25 4.02
C VAL A 89 20.67 1.31 3.64
N ASP A 90 21.56 0.79 4.48
CA ASP A 90 23.00 0.76 4.22
C ASP A 90 23.38 -0.18 3.05
N ARG A 91 22.52 -1.14 2.68
CA ARG A 91 22.71 -2.03 1.52
C ARG A 91 22.45 -1.35 0.18
N GLU A 92 21.68 -0.24 0.18
CA GLU A 92 21.13 0.41 -1.02
C GLU A 92 22.18 1.22 -1.82
N HIS A 93 23.40 0.81 -1.93
CA HIS A 93 24.45 1.43 -2.76
C HIS A 93 24.41 2.96 -2.89
N GLY A 94 23.86 3.64 -1.86
CA GLY A 94 23.81 5.10 -1.78
C GLY A 94 22.69 5.77 -2.59
N ARG A 95 21.70 5.03 -3.13
CA ARG A 95 20.59 5.58 -3.93
C ARG A 95 19.25 4.93 -3.55
N LEU A 96 18.22 5.77 -3.48
CA LEU A 96 16.82 5.38 -3.43
C LEU A 96 16.00 6.37 -4.26
N ASP A 97 15.16 5.92 -5.16
CA ASP A 97 14.31 6.77 -6.00
C ASP A 97 12.85 6.76 -5.52
N VAL A 98 12.38 5.62 -5.01
CA VAL A 98 11.00 5.43 -4.55
C VAL A 98 10.99 4.66 -3.23
N LEU A 99 10.35 5.25 -2.22
CA LEU A 99 10.01 4.59 -0.96
C LEU A 99 8.49 4.38 -0.91
N VAL A 100 8.07 3.15 -0.69
CA VAL A 100 6.66 2.81 -0.42
C VAL A 100 6.56 2.17 0.95
N ASN A 101 5.81 2.80 1.84
CA ASN A 101 5.44 2.26 3.14
C ASN A 101 4.03 1.66 3.07
N ASP A 102 3.94 0.33 2.95
CA ASP A 102 2.70 -0.46 3.05
C ASP A 102 2.76 -1.37 4.29
N LEU A 103 3.12 -0.76 5.40
CA LEU A 103 3.37 -1.45 6.66
C LEU A 103 2.09 -1.58 7.49
N TRP A 104 1.53 -2.78 7.46
CA TRP A 104 0.42 -3.20 8.29
C TRP A 104 0.60 -4.70 8.62
N GLY A 105 0.09 -5.17 9.69
CA GLY A 105 0.17 -6.56 10.11
C GLY A 105 -0.85 -6.82 11.21
N GLY A 106 -1.83 -5.90 11.31
CA GLY A 106 -2.84 -5.91 12.37
C GLY A 106 -4.17 -6.54 11.95
N GLU A 107 -4.24 -7.26 10.82
CA GLU A 107 -5.50 -7.85 10.33
C GLU A 107 -6.16 -8.75 11.37
N HIS A 108 -5.36 -9.52 12.11
CA HIS A 108 -5.84 -10.41 13.17
C HIS A 108 -6.42 -9.67 14.38
N LEU A 109 -6.01 -8.41 14.58
CA LEU A 109 -6.48 -7.55 15.68
C LEU A 109 -7.82 -6.87 15.35
N ILE A 110 -8.16 -6.74 14.05
CA ILE A 110 -9.39 -6.05 13.62
C ILE A 110 -10.61 -6.92 13.91
N GLY A 111 -10.55 -8.23 13.65
CA GLY A 111 -11.71 -9.12 13.76
C GLY A 111 -12.36 -9.11 15.14
N SER A 112 -11.56 -9.09 16.22
CA SER A 112 -12.04 -9.00 17.61
C SER A 112 -12.46 -7.59 18.01
N ALA A 113 -12.02 -6.57 17.26
CA ALA A 113 -12.22 -5.15 17.55
C ALA A 113 -13.42 -4.54 16.80
N PHE A 114 -13.98 -5.27 15.82
CA PHE A 114 -15.03 -4.75 14.94
C PHE A 114 -16.29 -4.33 15.72
N GLY A 115 -16.72 -3.08 15.56
CA GLY A 115 -17.90 -2.53 16.21
C GLY A 115 -17.80 -2.32 17.72
N ARG A 116 -16.65 -2.57 18.36
CA ARG A 116 -16.41 -2.37 19.79
C ARG A 116 -15.88 -0.98 20.08
N LYS A 117 -16.23 -0.48 21.26
CA LYS A 117 -15.68 0.79 21.76
C LYS A 117 -14.21 0.60 22.15
N SER A 118 -13.41 1.65 22.00
CA SER A 118 -11.96 1.59 22.25
C SER A 118 -11.60 1.15 23.68
N TRP A 119 -12.41 1.50 24.67
CA TRP A 119 -12.23 1.09 26.07
C TRP A 119 -12.73 -0.33 26.40
N GLU A 120 -13.34 -1.00 25.43
CA GLU A 120 -13.77 -2.40 25.54
C GLU A 120 -12.75 -3.37 24.88
N LEU A 121 -11.77 -2.81 24.18
CA LEU A 121 -10.69 -3.56 23.57
C LEU A 121 -9.59 -3.87 24.59
N ASP A 122 -8.83 -4.93 24.34
CA ASP A 122 -7.58 -5.12 25.04
C ASP A 122 -6.62 -3.96 24.69
N LEU A 123 -6.07 -3.31 25.72
CA LEU A 123 -5.16 -2.18 25.54
C LEU A 123 -3.88 -2.59 24.77
N ALA A 124 -3.38 -3.81 25.01
CA ALA A 124 -2.19 -4.30 24.31
C ALA A 124 -2.46 -4.46 22.82
N ASP A 125 -3.63 -4.96 22.41
CA ASP A 125 -4.04 -5.08 21.01
C ASP A 125 -4.16 -3.68 20.36
N GLY A 126 -4.76 -2.73 21.06
CA GLY A 126 -4.87 -1.34 20.59
C GLY A 126 -3.50 -0.69 20.39
N LEU A 127 -2.62 -0.80 21.37
CA LEU A 127 -1.25 -0.28 21.26
C LEU A 127 -0.46 -0.98 20.14
N ARG A 128 -0.66 -2.30 19.98
CA ARG A 128 -0.06 -3.06 18.88
C ARG A 128 -0.48 -2.56 17.50
N MET A 129 -1.76 -2.18 17.31
CA MET A 129 -2.21 -1.53 16.07
C MET A 129 -1.42 -0.25 15.76
N LEU A 130 -1.15 0.58 16.78
CA LEU A 130 -0.36 1.81 16.60
C LEU A 130 1.12 1.50 16.31
N GLU A 131 1.70 0.49 16.94
CA GLU A 131 3.05 0.04 16.60
C GLU A 131 3.14 -0.38 15.14
N LEU A 132 2.21 -1.23 14.69
CA LEU A 132 2.22 -1.80 13.35
C LEU A 132 1.85 -0.81 12.25
N GLY A 133 0.96 0.15 12.50
CA GLY A 133 0.46 1.09 11.49
C GLY A 133 1.03 2.51 11.59
N VAL A 134 1.74 2.86 12.67
CA VAL A 134 2.29 4.21 12.86
C VAL A 134 3.80 4.17 13.07
N ARG A 135 4.26 3.43 14.10
CA ARG A 135 5.67 3.40 14.45
C ARG A 135 6.55 2.81 13.34
N THR A 136 6.09 1.77 12.65
CA THR A 136 6.79 1.17 11.51
C THR A 136 7.02 2.17 10.38
N HIS A 137 6.00 2.94 9.99
CA HIS A 137 6.08 3.99 8.99
C HIS A 137 7.07 5.10 9.40
N ALA A 138 6.98 5.55 10.66
CA ALA A 138 7.86 6.60 11.18
C ALA A 138 9.34 6.15 11.20
N VAL A 139 9.63 4.92 11.69
CA VAL A 139 10.99 4.36 11.72
C VAL A 139 11.55 4.22 10.30
N THR A 140 10.76 3.66 9.39
CA THR A 140 11.19 3.45 8.00
C THR A 140 11.47 4.77 7.30
N SER A 141 10.55 5.73 7.38
CA SER A 141 10.73 7.05 6.76
C SER A 141 11.93 7.80 7.35
N HIS A 142 12.09 7.79 8.68
CA HIS A 142 13.22 8.44 9.33
C HIS A 142 14.58 7.94 8.84
N LEU A 143 14.70 6.63 8.60
CA LEU A 143 15.98 6.02 8.19
C LEU A 143 16.18 6.03 6.67
N ALA A 144 15.11 5.94 5.87
CA ALA A 144 15.22 5.86 4.41
C ALA A 144 15.19 7.23 3.71
N VAL A 145 14.52 8.24 4.25
CA VAL A 145 14.45 9.59 3.64
C VAL A 145 15.83 10.22 3.41
N PRO A 146 16.82 10.12 4.32
CA PRO A 146 18.18 10.61 4.05
C PRO A 146 18.84 10.00 2.79
N LEU A 147 18.46 8.78 2.42
CA LEU A 147 18.92 8.16 1.19
C LEU A 147 18.11 8.64 -0.02
N LEU A 148 16.80 8.81 0.15
CA LEU A 148 15.87 9.28 -0.88
C LEU A 148 16.24 10.69 -1.38
N ILE A 149 16.64 11.61 -0.49
CA ILE A 149 16.99 13.00 -0.83
C ILE A 149 18.37 13.17 -1.46
N ARG A 150 19.20 12.11 -1.53
CA ARG A 150 20.50 12.19 -2.22
C ARG A 150 20.34 12.42 -3.73
N ASN A 151 19.19 12.06 -4.28
CA ASN A 151 18.85 12.29 -5.67
C ASN A 151 17.62 13.20 -5.75
N PRO A 152 17.65 14.29 -6.55
CA PRO A 152 16.49 15.14 -6.70
C PRO A 152 15.27 14.39 -7.22
N GLY A 153 14.10 14.72 -6.70
CA GLY A 153 12.83 14.20 -7.21
C GLY A 153 12.44 12.83 -6.67
N GLY A 154 12.97 12.39 -5.51
CA GLY A 154 12.54 11.16 -4.86
C GLY A 154 11.03 11.12 -4.58
N LEU A 155 10.44 9.93 -4.62
CA LEU A 155 9.02 9.70 -4.32
C LEU A 155 8.85 8.90 -3.04
N LEU A 156 8.03 9.40 -2.12
CA LEU A 156 7.59 8.70 -0.93
C LEU A 156 6.08 8.46 -1.00
N VAL A 157 5.66 7.22 -0.84
CA VAL A 157 4.25 6.80 -0.83
C VAL A 157 3.93 6.16 0.51
N GLU A 158 2.99 6.77 1.23
CA GLU A 158 2.39 6.19 2.44
C GLU A 158 1.09 5.48 2.04
N VAL A 159 1.04 4.16 2.15
CA VAL A 159 -0.16 3.38 1.85
C VAL A 159 -1.03 3.28 3.10
N THR A 160 -2.33 3.50 2.93
CA THR A 160 -3.28 3.53 4.04
C THR A 160 -4.67 3.03 3.64
N ASP A 161 -5.65 3.17 4.53
CA ASP A 161 -7.07 2.87 4.28
C ASP A 161 -7.92 4.13 4.50
N GLY A 162 -8.43 4.65 3.41
CA GLY A 162 -9.23 5.88 3.33
C GLY A 162 -8.47 7.09 2.84
N THR A 163 -9.18 7.93 2.08
CA THR A 163 -8.65 9.25 1.70
C THR A 163 -8.77 10.24 2.85
N ALA A 164 -7.99 11.33 2.84
CA ALA A 164 -8.12 12.42 3.82
C ALA A 164 -9.54 13.00 3.86
N ALA A 165 -10.18 13.13 2.70
CA ALA A 165 -11.54 13.63 2.61
C ALA A 165 -12.57 12.67 3.25
N TYR A 166 -12.42 11.37 3.01
CA TYR A 166 -13.29 10.36 3.58
C TYR A 166 -13.07 10.22 5.10
N ASN A 167 -11.85 10.01 5.54
CA ASN A 167 -11.51 9.80 6.96
C ASN A 167 -11.73 11.08 7.80
N GLY A 168 -11.55 12.28 7.22
CA GLY A 168 -11.71 13.54 7.92
C GLY A 168 -13.12 13.81 8.45
N THR A 169 -14.11 13.08 7.97
CA THR A 169 -15.54 13.23 8.38
C THR A 169 -16.14 11.94 8.95
N ARG A 170 -15.35 10.84 9.01
CA ARG A 170 -15.82 9.52 9.44
C ARG A 170 -14.86 8.89 10.41
N PHE A 171 -15.40 8.35 11.48
CA PHE A 171 -14.66 7.56 12.44
C PHE A 171 -14.54 6.12 11.93
N ARG A 172 -13.28 5.60 11.85
CA ARG A 172 -12.99 4.29 11.30
C ARG A 172 -12.86 3.25 12.42
N GLU A 173 -13.81 2.32 12.48
CA GLU A 173 -13.88 1.14 13.36
C GLU A 173 -13.71 1.44 14.87
N ASN A 174 -12.55 1.82 15.31
CA ASN A 174 -12.22 2.19 16.68
C ASN A 174 -11.05 3.19 16.72
N LEU A 175 -10.76 3.77 17.88
CA LEU A 175 -9.72 4.80 18.04
C LEU A 175 -8.35 4.36 17.51
N TYR A 176 -7.93 3.15 17.81
CA TYR A 176 -6.58 2.68 17.45
C TYR A 176 -6.44 2.45 15.96
N TYR A 177 -7.46 1.84 15.34
CA TYR A 177 -7.50 1.66 13.90
C TYR A 177 -7.59 3.00 13.17
N ASP A 178 -8.48 3.88 13.61
CA ASP A 178 -8.64 5.22 13.04
C ASP A 178 -7.33 6.01 13.06
N LEU A 179 -6.64 6.03 14.21
CA LEU A 179 -5.32 6.66 14.32
C LEU A 179 -4.29 5.99 13.42
N ALA A 180 -4.23 4.66 13.37
CA ALA A 180 -3.28 3.92 12.54
C ALA A 180 -3.47 4.20 11.05
N LYS A 181 -4.71 4.42 10.58
CA LYS A 181 -5.01 4.69 9.17
C LYS A 181 -4.96 6.18 8.80
N ASN A 182 -5.13 7.08 9.77
CA ASN A 182 -4.98 8.52 9.55
C ASN A 182 -3.52 8.99 9.67
N ALA A 183 -2.68 8.33 10.46
CA ALA A 183 -1.28 8.70 10.64
C ALA A 183 -0.49 8.74 9.32
N PRO A 184 -0.55 7.74 8.41
CA PRO A 184 0.14 7.79 7.14
C PRO A 184 -0.28 8.98 6.26
N ILE A 185 -1.57 9.36 6.29
CA ILE A 185 -2.06 10.56 5.59
C ILE A 185 -1.36 11.82 6.13
N ARG A 186 -1.26 11.92 7.46
CA ARG A 186 -0.60 13.06 8.09
C ARG A 186 0.91 13.05 7.88
N MET A 187 1.53 11.86 7.88
CA MET A 187 2.96 11.69 7.59
C MET A 187 3.28 12.15 6.16
N ALA A 188 2.51 11.70 5.16
CA ALA A 188 2.69 12.14 3.78
C ALA A 188 2.60 13.66 3.62
N PHE A 189 1.63 14.29 4.29
CA PHE A 189 1.52 15.76 4.29
C PHE A 189 2.72 16.45 4.94
N GLY A 190 3.20 15.95 6.08
CA GLY A 190 4.38 16.50 6.78
C GLY A 190 5.65 16.33 5.97
N LEU A 191 5.92 15.10 5.53
CA LEU A 191 7.09 14.76 4.71
C LEU A 191 7.12 15.51 3.37
N ALA A 192 5.96 15.83 2.78
CA ALA A 192 5.88 16.68 1.60
C ALA A 192 6.44 18.09 1.84
N LYS A 193 6.31 18.62 3.05
CA LYS A 193 6.91 19.92 3.42
C LYS A 193 8.42 19.82 3.62
N GLU A 194 8.87 18.73 4.25
CA GLU A 194 10.30 18.51 4.51
C GLU A 194 11.07 18.15 3.24
N LEU A 195 10.44 17.45 2.28
CA LEU A 195 11.05 17.06 1.01
C LEU A 195 11.06 18.18 -0.05
N ALA A 196 10.37 19.29 0.18
CA ALA A 196 10.18 20.34 -0.83
C ALA A 196 11.50 20.94 -1.34
N GLU A 197 12.46 21.20 -0.44
CA GLU A 197 13.77 21.77 -0.81
C GLU A 197 14.64 20.80 -1.64
N TYR A 198 14.34 19.49 -1.61
CA TYR A 198 15.02 18.44 -2.39
C TYR A 198 14.26 18.09 -3.69
N GLY A 199 13.19 18.82 -4.02
CA GLY A 199 12.31 18.51 -5.15
C GLY A 199 11.58 17.16 -5.01
N GLY A 200 11.50 16.62 -3.80
CA GLY A 200 10.84 15.34 -3.53
C GLY A 200 9.32 15.46 -3.50
N THR A 201 8.67 14.33 -3.70
CA THR A 201 7.21 14.18 -3.65
C THR A 201 6.84 13.20 -2.55
N ALA A 202 5.92 13.55 -1.66
CA ALA A 202 5.32 12.63 -0.71
C ALA A 202 3.80 12.66 -0.83
N VAL A 203 3.18 11.47 -0.90
CA VAL A 203 1.73 11.29 -1.04
C VAL A 203 1.24 10.16 -0.15
N ALA A 204 -0.04 10.23 0.27
CA ALA A 204 -0.75 9.07 0.77
C ALA A 204 -1.54 8.43 -0.38
N VAL A 205 -1.49 7.11 -0.50
CA VAL A 205 -2.27 6.34 -1.47
C VAL A 205 -3.12 5.31 -0.73
N THR A 206 -4.39 5.20 -1.12
CA THR A 206 -5.30 4.20 -0.57
C THR A 206 -5.91 3.36 -1.68
N PRO A 207 -5.88 2.02 -1.58
CA PRO A 207 -6.77 1.19 -2.38
C PRO A 207 -8.23 1.44 -1.98
N GLY A 208 -9.14 0.94 -2.79
CA GLY A 208 -10.52 0.72 -2.39
C GLY A 208 -10.68 -0.53 -1.52
N TRP A 209 -11.84 -1.20 -1.62
CA TRP A 209 -12.02 -2.49 -0.95
C TRP A 209 -11.16 -3.55 -1.66
N LEU A 210 -10.01 -3.84 -1.05
CA LEU A 210 -8.97 -4.66 -1.67
C LEU A 210 -9.30 -6.16 -1.60
N ARG A 211 -9.27 -6.85 -2.72
CA ARG A 211 -9.33 -8.33 -2.80
C ARG A 211 -7.96 -8.92 -2.46
N SER A 212 -7.46 -8.64 -1.24
CA SER A 212 -6.23 -9.26 -0.76
C SER A 212 -6.44 -10.75 -0.48
N GLU A 213 -5.35 -11.51 -0.39
CA GLU A 213 -5.37 -12.95 -0.06
C GLU A 213 -6.15 -13.21 1.24
N GLN A 214 -5.99 -12.33 2.24
CA GLN A 214 -6.72 -12.40 3.51
C GLN A 214 -8.22 -12.14 3.32
N MET A 215 -8.58 -11.14 2.51
CA MET A 215 -9.98 -10.79 2.26
C MET A 215 -10.69 -11.90 1.49
N LEU A 216 -10.06 -12.43 0.44
CA LEU A 216 -10.60 -13.54 -0.33
C LEU A 216 -10.79 -14.79 0.55
N ALA A 217 -9.80 -15.12 1.38
CA ALA A 217 -9.88 -16.22 2.33
C ALA A 217 -11.02 -16.06 3.34
N SER A 218 -11.30 -14.84 3.83
CA SER A 218 -12.39 -14.56 4.76
C SER A 218 -13.79 -14.81 4.15
N PHE A 219 -13.93 -14.65 2.84
CA PHE A 219 -15.15 -14.97 2.09
C PHE A 219 -15.19 -16.42 1.61
N GLY A 220 -14.07 -17.15 1.69
CA GLY A 220 -13.93 -18.51 1.16
C GLY A 220 -13.91 -18.56 -0.36
N VAL A 221 -13.35 -17.54 -1.01
CA VAL A 221 -13.25 -17.40 -2.47
C VAL A 221 -11.81 -17.20 -2.91
N THR A 222 -11.57 -17.26 -4.23
CA THR A 222 -10.31 -16.94 -4.91
C THR A 222 -10.50 -15.74 -5.83
N GLU A 223 -9.44 -15.23 -6.45
CA GLU A 223 -9.57 -14.13 -7.42
C GLU A 223 -10.37 -14.55 -8.67
N GLU A 224 -10.37 -15.83 -9.06
CA GLU A 224 -11.14 -16.34 -10.21
C GLU A 224 -12.66 -16.33 -9.94
N ASN A 225 -13.07 -16.60 -8.69
CA ASN A 225 -14.49 -16.71 -8.33
C ASN A 225 -14.93 -15.69 -7.27
N TRP A 226 -14.21 -14.60 -7.09
CA TRP A 226 -14.50 -13.58 -6.04
C TRP A 226 -15.95 -13.05 -6.06
N ARG A 227 -16.61 -13.10 -7.24
CA ARG A 227 -18.00 -12.67 -7.39
C ARG A 227 -19.01 -13.55 -6.63
N ASP A 228 -18.61 -14.76 -6.23
CA ASP A 228 -19.46 -15.63 -5.40
C ASP A 228 -19.68 -15.02 -3.99
N ALA A 229 -18.78 -14.15 -3.55
CA ALA A 229 -18.94 -13.40 -2.30
C ALA A 229 -20.08 -12.36 -2.34
N LEU A 230 -20.54 -11.94 -3.52
CA LEU A 230 -21.61 -10.94 -3.68
C LEU A 230 -22.94 -11.40 -3.07
N GLY A 231 -23.17 -12.70 -2.98
CA GLY A 231 -24.33 -13.24 -2.28
C GLY A 231 -24.37 -12.94 -0.79
N LYS A 232 -23.20 -12.74 -0.16
CA LYS A 232 -23.06 -12.38 1.27
C LYS A 232 -22.78 -10.89 1.47
N ALA A 233 -22.07 -10.26 0.56
CA ALA A 233 -21.65 -8.86 0.62
C ALA A 233 -21.81 -8.18 -0.75
N PRO A 234 -23.01 -7.70 -1.10
CA PRO A 234 -23.27 -7.11 -2.44
C PRO A 234 -22.33 -5.94 -2.77
N ASP A 235 -21.98 -5.10 -1.78
CA ASP A 235 -21.07 -3.98 -1.97
C ASP A 235 -19.61 -4.42 -2.29
N PHE A 236 -19.27 -5.69 -2.07
CA PHE A 236 -17.97 -6.23 -2.50
C PHE A 236 -17.82 -6.17 -4.03
N GLY A 237 -18.91 -5.95 -4.76
CA GLY A 237 -18.90 -5.67 -6.19
C GLY A 237 -18.04 -4.48 -6.58
N ILE A 238 -17.80 -3.51 -5.69
CA ILE A 238 -16.91 -2.35 -5.93
C ILE A 238 -15.43 -2.63 -5.64
N SER A 239 -15.10 -3.82 -5.14
CA SER A 239 -13.73 -4.19 -4.77
C SER A 239 -12.77 -4.16 -5.95
N GLU A 240 -11.50 -3.93 -5.66
CA GLU A 240 -10.41 -3.94 -6.63
C GLU A 240 -9.41 -5.06 -6.34
N SER A 241 -8.73 -5.55 -7.38
CA SER A 241 -7.59 -6.44 -7.21
C SER A 241 -6.37 -5.67 -6.69
N PRO A 242 -5.40 -6.34 -6.03
CA PRO A 242 -4.15 -5.68 -5.63
C PRO A 242 -3.36 -5.08 -6.81
N VAL A 243 -3.55 -5.59 -8.03
CA VAL A 243 -2.93 -5.07 -9.24
C VAL A 243 -3.29 -3.60 -9.48
N TYR A 244 -4.52 -3.19 -9.12
CA TYR A 244 -5.02 -1.84 -9.39
C TYR A 244 -4.24 -0.78 -8.62
N VAL A 245 -4.09 -0.93 -7.30
CA VAL A 245 -3.24 -0.01 -6.51
C VAL A 245 -1.77 -0.13 -6.89
N GLY A 246 -1.31 -1.31 -7.29
CA GLY A 246 0.04 -1.50 -7.84
C GLY A 246 0.28 -0.65 -9.08
N ARG A 247 -0.66 -0.67 -10.06
CA ARG A 247 -0.62 0.19 -11.25
C ARG A 247 -0.67 1.68 -10.90
N ALA A 248 -1.46 2.05 -9.88
CA ALA A 248 -1.54 3.43 -9.39
C ALA A 248 -0.18 3.95 -8.93
N VAL A 249 0.52 3.18 -8.09
CA VAL A 249 1.84 3.57 -7.57
C VAL A 249 2.91 3.55 -8.67
N ALA A 250 2.89 2.57 -9.58
CA ALA A 250 3.82 2.50 -10.69
C ALA A 250 3.63 3.68 -11.67
N ALA A 251 2.38 4.04 -12.01
CA ALA A 251 2.08 5.20 -12.84
C ALA A 251 2.56 6.51 -12.19
N LEU A 252 2.29 6.68 -10.89
CA LEU A 252 2.76 7.83 -10.12
C LEU A 252 4.31 7.89 -10.09
N ALA A 253 4.98 6.76 -9.91
CA ALA A 253 6.45 6.69 -9.92
C ALA A 253 7.05 7.05 -11.29
N ALA A 254 6.36 6.69 -12.38
CA ALA A 254 6.77 6.97 -13.74
C ALA A 254 6.46 8.40 -14.21
N ASP A 255 5.55 9.10 -13.52
CA ASP A 255 5.11 10.44 -13.91
C ASP A 255 6.21 11.49 -13.63
N PRO A 256 6.74 12.19 -14.65
CA PRO A 256 7.72 13.24 -14.44
C PRO A 256 7.15 14.48 -13.74
N ASP A 257 5.81 14.66 -13.78
CA ASP A 257 5.09 15.81 -13.20
C ASP A 257 4.38 15.46 -11.89
N ARG A 258 4.80 14.35 -11.24
CA ARG A 258 4.18 13.84 -9.99
C ARG A 258 4.21 14.83 -8.82
N HIS A 259 5.07 15.86 -8.88
CA HIS A 259 5.16 16.88 -7.83
C HIS A 259 3.83 17.63 -7.61
N ARG A 260 2.93 17.67 -8.63
CA ARG A 260 1.59 18.24 -8.48
C ARG A 260 0.72 17.53 -7.44
N TRP A 261 1.09 16.30 -7.08
CA TRP A 261 0.39 15.49 -6.10
C TRP A 261 0.95 15.59 -4.68
N THR A 262 2.08 16.28 -4.49
CA THR A 262 2.78 16.29 -3.20
C THR A 262 1.89 16.79 -2.06
N GLY A 263 1.90 16.09 -0.93
CA GLY A 263 1.08 16.39 0.24
C GLY A 263 -0.40 15.96 0.12
N ARG A 264 -0.81 15.32 -1.00
CA ARG A 264 -2.18 14.89 -1.22
C ARG A 264 -2.41 13.44 -0.78
N SER A 265 -3.68 13.15 -0.50
CA SER A 265 -4.20 11.80 -0.27
C SER A 265 -5.01 11.40 -1.50
N LEU A 266 -4.62 10.31 -2.14
CA LEU A 266 -5.11 9.86 -3.45
C LEU A 266 -5.63 8.43 -3.32
N SER A 267 -6.68 8.09 -4.08
CA SER A 267 -7.14 6.69 -4.21
C SER A 267 -6.64 6.06 -5.49
N SER A 268 -6.59 4.73 -5.53
CA SER A 268 -6.35 3.95 -6.75
C SER A 268 -7.31 4.35 -7.88
N GLY A 269 -8.61 4.50 -7.57
CA GLY A 269 -9.62 4.95 -8.54
C GLY A 269 -9.38 6.37 -9.08
N HIS A 270 -8.99 7.31 -8.20
CA HIS A 270 -8.60 8.65 -8.65
C HIS A 270 -7.39 8.62 -9.60
N LEU A 271 -6.35 7.88 -9.22
CA LEU A 271 -5.14 7.75 -10.05
C LEU A 271 -5.43 7.00 -11.36
N ALA A 272 -6.36 6.03 -11.36
CA ALA A 272 -6.78 5.35 -12.58
C ALA A 272 -7.52 6.28 -13.56
N ALA A 273 -8.34 7.18 -13.04
CA ALA A 273 -8.98 8.21 -13.87
C ALA A 273 -7.96 9.17 -14.48
N GLU A 274 -6.95 9.56 -13.71
CA GLU A 274 -5.89 10.49 -14.13
C GLU A 274 -4.92 9.87 -15.15
N TYR A 275 -4.45 8.64 -14.89
CA TYR A 275 -3.42 7.97 -15.71
C TYR A 275 -3.97 7.01 -16.77
N GLY A 276 -5.28 6.74 -16.76
CA GLY A 276 -5.95 5.96 -17.79
C GLY A 276 -5.78 4.43 -17.68
N PHE A 277 -5.23 3.89 -16.58
CA PHE A 277 -5.13 2.45 -16.40
C PHE A 277 -6.44 1.83 -15.87
N THR A 278 -6.54 0.51 -15.92
CA THR A 278 -7.67 -0.29 -15.43
C THR A 278 -7.21 -1.30 -14.39
N ASP A 279 -8.15 -1.92 -13.69
CA ASP A 279 -7.89 -3.13 -12.90
C ASP A 279 -7.59 -4.34 -13.81
N ALA A 280 -7.26 -5.49 -13.23
CA ALA A 280 -6.93 -6.71 -13.96
C ALA A 280 -8.07 -7.21 -14.84
N ASP A 281 -9.33 -6.97 -14.44
CA ASP A 281 -10.53 -7.35 -15.18
C ASP A 281 -11.01 -6.27 -16.19
N GLY A 282 -10.24 -5.20 -16.37
CA GLY A 282 -10.55 -4.10 -17.28
C GLY A 282 -11.46 -3.02 -16.70
N SER A 283 -11.95 -3.17 -15.47
CA SER A 283 -12.78 -2.18 -14.78
C SER A 283 -11.93 -1.02 -14.19
N ARG A 284 -12.63 0.03 -13.72
CA ARG A 284 -12.04 1.19 -13.03
C ARG A 284 -12.81 1.50 -11.75
N PRO A 285 -12.77 0.63 -10.74
CA PRO A 285 -13.56 0.82 -9.53
C PRO A 285 -13.19 2.11 -8.78
N ASP A 286 -14.19 2.90 -8.41
CA ASP A 286 -14.09 4.04 -7.49
C ASP A 286 -14.82 3.74 -6.19
N CYS A 287 -14.17 2.97 -5.34
CA CYS A 287 -14.72 2.53 -4.05
C CYS A 287 -15.09 3.73 -3.16
N TRP A 288 -14.24 4.76 -3.09
CA TRP A 288 -14.47 5.89 -2.19
C TRP A 288 -15.60 6.78 -2.69
N GLY A 289 -15.73 6.99 -4.00
CA GLY A 289 -16.88 7.65 -4.61
C GLY A 289 -18.17 6.87 -4.37
N PHE A 290 -18.15 5.55 -4.52
CA PHE A 290 -19.27 4.68 -4.21
C PHE A 290 -19.74 4.81 -2.74
N LEU A 291 -18.81 4.74 -1.79
CA LEU A 291 -19.13 4.83 -0.36
C LEU A 291 -19.74 6.19 0.01
N VAL A 292 -19.23 7.28 -0.56
CA VAL A 292 -19.81 8.61 -0.37
C VAL A 292 -21.21 8.72 -0.98
N ALA A 293 -21.37 8.23 -2.21
CA ALA A 293 -22.67 8.25 -2.90
C ALA A 293 -23.73 7.41 -2.18
N LYS A 294 -23.32 6.29 -1.57
CA LYS A 294 -24.20 5.42 -0.79
C LYS A 294 -24.80 6.10 0.43
N GLU A 295 -24.12 7.06 1.06
CA GLU A 295 -24.64 7.83 2.20
C GLU A 295 -25.68 8.86 1.80
N THR A 296 -25.64 9.33 0.56
CA THR A 296 -26.49 10.40 0.04
C THR A 296 -27.61 9.91 -0.88
N GLY A 297 -27.59 8.64 -1.28
CA GLY A 297 -28.56 8.09 -2.22
C GLY A 297 -28.42 6.57 -2.35
N THR A 298 -28.85 6.03 -3.47
CA THR A 298 -28.74 4.60 -3.78
C THR A 298 -27.82 4.44 -4.99
N PRO A 299 -26.47 4.42 -4.82
CA PRO A 299 -25.57 4.26 -5.93
C PRO A 299 -25.66 2.83 -6.46
N ALA A 300 -25.64 2.66 -7.76
CA ALA A 300 -25.39 1.36 -8.36
C ALA A 300 -23.89 1.10 -8.36
N VAL A 301 -23.45 -0.11 -7.97
CA VAL A 301 -22.04 -0.52 -8.08
C VAL A 301 -21.53 -0.34 -9.50
N ALA A 302 -22.38 -0.61 -10.50
CA ALA A 302 -22.04 -0.46 -11.93
C ALA A 302 -21.66 0.99 -12.34
N ASP A 303 -22.16 2.01 -11.66
CA ASP A 303 -21.86 3.40 -11.96
C ASP A 303 -20.47 3.82 -11.47
N HIS A 304 -19.87 3.03 -10.58
CA HIS A 304 -18.56 3.28 -9.97
C HIS A 304 -17.49 2.25 -10.35
N ARG A 305 -17.82 1.34 -11.30
CA ARG A 305 -16.90 0.25 -11.68
C ARG A 305 -16.42 0.36 -13.17
#